data_98a6c88b48cde5a041747b82f6a7e128
#
_entry.id   98a6c88b48cde5a041747b82f6a7e128
#
_cell.length_a   1.000
_cell.length_b   1.000
_cell.length_c   1.000
_cell.angle_alpha   90.00
_cell.angle_beta   90.00
_cell.angle_gamma   90.00
#
_symmetry.space_group_name_H-M   'P 1'
#
loop_
_entity.id
_entity.type
_entity.pdbx_description
1 polymer ?
#
loop_
_entity_poly.entity_id
_entity_poly.type
_entity_poly.pdbx_seq_one_letter_code
_entity_poly.pdbx_strand_id
1 'polypeptide(L)'
;NPQRIIETLNEVYADRDTVFTSDVGQHQMWASQYLKLDATHRLVQSGGLGTMGFGLPSAVGAQIGCPEKSVVSISGDGGFQMNMQELATAVCQELPLVNIVFNNNRLGMVRQMQELFFKKRYTITCLRYHKSCKGKCGTPGWVCPEYVPDFVKMAEAYGSKGYFVTSNDQLKDTILEAREYAEKNKKPVIVECMVAPDELVMPMIKGGASFEDIML
;
A
#
# COMPACT_ATOMS: atom_id res chain seq x y z
N ASN A 1 -3.15 12.15 1.23
CA ASN A 1 -2.56 12.06 2.57
C ASN A 1 -2.62 10.60 3.04
N PRO A 2 -1.47 9.93 3.34
CA PRO A 2 -1.43 8.50 3.69
C PRO A 2 -2.14 8.18 5.01
N GLN A 3 -2.07 9.04 6.01
CA GLN A 3 -2.78 8.85 7.28
C GLN A 3 -4.30 8.81 7.04
N ARG A 4 -4.81 9.71 6.17
CA ARG A 4 -6.23 9.75 5.85
C ARG A 4 -6.74 8.48 5.17
N ILE A 5 -5.90 7.82 4.37
CA ILE A 5 -6.25 6.52 3.78
C ILE A 5 -6.50 5.49 4.90
N ILE A 6 -5.59 5.39 5.89
CA ILE A 6 -5.75 4.45 7.02
C ILE A 6 -6.94 4.82 7.90
N GLU A 7 -7.14 6.11 8.20
CA GLU A 7 -8.31 6.57 8.95
C GLU A 7 -9.63 6.21 8.25
N THR A 8 -9.66 6.35 6.92
CA THR A 8 -10.83 5.96 6.12
C THR A 8 -11.08 4.45 6.18
N LEU A 9 -10.04 3.62 6.21
CA LEU A 9 -10.19 2.18 6.43
C LEU A 9 -10.84 1.89 7.79
N ASN A 10 -10.43 2.57 8.86
CA ASN A 10 -11.09 2.43 10.16
C ASN A 10 -12.59 2.81 10.11
N GLU A 11 -12.94 3.84 9.34
CA GLU A 11 -14.34 4.26 9.17
C GLU A 11 -15.17 3.23 8.39
N VAL A 12 -14.62 2.77 7.25
CA VAL A 12 -15.32 1.88 6.30
C VAL A 12 -15.50 0.48 6.86
N TYR A 13 -14.59 0.01 7.69
CA TYR A 13 -14.61 -1.35 8.25
C TYR A 13 -15.00 -1.38 9.73
N ALA A 14 -15.46 -0.26 10.31
CA ALA A 14 -15.81 -0.16 11.73
C ALA A 14 -16.86 -1.18 12.23
N ASP A 15 -17.75 -1.60 11.33
CA ASP A 15 -18.83 -2.54 11.60
C ASP A 15 -18.51 -3.99 11.16
N ARG A 16 -17.26 -4.28 10.81
CA ARG A 16 -16.83 -5.57 10.25
C ARG A 16 -15.75 -6.23 11.09
N ASP A 17 -15.80 -7.54 11.23
CA ASP A 17 -14.64 -8.32 11.69
C ASP A 17 -13.63 -8.38 10.54
N THR A 18 -12.50 -7.72 10.71
CA THR A 18 -11.57 -7.44 9.60
C THR A 18 -10.14 -7.86 9.91
N VAL A 19 -9.53 -8.55 8.98
CA VAL A 19 -8.09 -8.80 8.98
C VAL A 19 -7.42 -7.85 7.98
N PHE A 20 -6.63 -6.95 8.49
CA PHE A 20 -5.72 -6.14 7.70
C PHE A 20 -4.41 -6.90 7.51
N THR A 21 -3.90 -6.96 6.30
CA THR A 21 -2.54 -7.42 6.04
C THR A 21 -1.70 -6.26 5.52
N SER A 22 -0.44 -6.18 5.91
CA SER A 22 0.42 -5.12 5.42
C SER A 22 1.69 -5.66 4.78
N ASP A 23 2.00 -5.14 3.60
CA ASP A 23 3.33 -5.24 3.01
C ASP A 23 4.33 -4.36 3.76
N VAL A 24 5.59 -4.36 3.34
CA VAL A 24 6.68 -3.67 4.04
C VAL A 24 7.03 -2.34 3.39
N GLY A 25 7.10 -1.28 4.20
CA GLY A 25 7.44 0.06 3.78
C GLY A 25 6.76 1.15 4.63
N GLN A 26 6.67 2.38 4.09
CA GLN A 26 6.03 3.50 4.78
C GLN A 26 4.56 3.20 5.14
N HIS A 27 3.82 2.56 4.23
CA HIS A 27 2.43 2.14 4.44
C HIS A 27 2.27 1.20 5.64
N GLN A 28 3.26 0.32 5.89
CA GLN A 28 3.29 -0.55 7.08
C GLN A 28 3.36 0.27 8.37
N MET A 29 4.21 1.29 8.39
CA MET A 29 4.34 2.15 9.56
C MET A 29 3.08 3.00 9.78
N TRP A 30 2.50 3.58 8.72
CA TRP A 30 1.23 4.29 8.85
C TRP A 30 0.10 3.35 9.28
N ALA A 31 0.04 2.12 8.77
CA ALA A 31 -0.92 1.13 9.23
C ALA A 31 -0.75 0.85 10.73
N SER A 32 0.48 0.63 11.19
CA SER A 32 0.79 0.37 12.61
C SER A 32 0.48 1.57 13.53
N GLN A 33 0.59 2.80 13.02
CA GLN A 33 0.34 4.02 13.79
C GLN A 33 -1.14 4.41 13.85
N TYR A 34 -1.90 4.20 12.77
CA TYR A 34 -3.23 4.78 12.60
C TYR A 34 -4.37 3.77 12.50
N LEU A 35 -4.12 2.46 12.29
CA LEU A 35 -5.18 1.46 12.39
C LEU A 35 -5.64 1.33 13.84
N LYS A 36 -6.96 1.29 14.02
CA LYS A 36 -7.59 0.97 15.29
C LYS A 36 -7.74 -0.53 15.38
N LEU A 37 -6.89 -1.16 16.19
CA LEU A 37 -6.86 -2.61 16.37
C LEU A 37 -7.53 -3.00 17.69
N ASP A 38 -8.36 -4.04 17.65
CA ASP A 38 -9.10 -4.59 18.77
C ASP A 38 -9.36 -6.10 18.59
N ALA A 39 -10.34 -6.64 19.26
CA ALA A 39 -10.70 -8.06 19.13
C ALA A 39 -11.24 -8.43 17.74
N THR A 40 -11.81 -7.46 17.02
CA THR A 40 -12.44 -7.63 15.69
C THR A 40 -11.57 -7.09 14.55
N HIS A 41 -10.58 -6.26 14.83
CA HIS A 41 -9.67 -5.65 13.85
C HIS A 41 -8.23 -6.07 14.14
N ARG A 42 -7.65 -6.88 13.26
CA ARG A 42 -6.31 -7.46 13.43
C ARG A 42 -5.40 -7.06 12.31
N LEU A 43 -4.12 -6.88 12.62
CA LEU A 43 -3.07 -6.59 11.64
C LEU A 43 -2.07 -7.75 11.56
N VAL A 44 -1.87 -8.27 10.34
CA VAL A 44 -0.88 -9.29 10.01
C VAL A 44 0.20 -8.65 9.14
N GLN A 45 1.45 -8.73 9.58
CA GLN A 45 2.57 -8.09 8.88
C GLN A 45 3.89 -8.82 9.11
N SER A 46 4.83 -8.67 8.17
CA SER A 46 6.21 -9.15 8.33
C SER A 46 7.04 -8.15 9.15
N GLY A 47 6.77 -8.05 10.47
CA GLY A 47 7.43 -7.08 11.35
C GLY A 47 8.87 -7.43 11.72
N GLY A 48 9.23 -8.72 11.72
CA GLY A 48 10.58 -9.18 12.09
C GLY A 48 11.56 -9.12 10.90
N LEU A 49 11.26 -9.84 9.83
CA LEU A 49 12.15 -9.92 8.66
C LEU A 49 11.97 -8.77 7.67
N GLY A 50 10.81 -8.09 7.69
CA GLY A 50 10.55 -6.99 6.76
C GLY A 50 10.50 -7.45 5.31
N THR A 51 9.76 -8.51 5.03
CA THR A 51 9.68 -9.14 3.70
C THR A 51 8.76 -8.35 2.78
N MET A 52 9.31 -7.61 1.83
CA MET A 52 8.52 -6.99 0.77
C MET A 52 7.85 -8.07 -0.10
N GLY A 53 6.60 -7.81 -0.52
CA GLY A 53 5.76 -8.77 -1.23
C GLY A 53 4.92 -9.67 -0.32
N PHE A 54 4.96 -9.46 0.99
CA PHE A 54 4.18 -10.22 1.97
C PHE A 54 2.68 -9.89 1.94
N GLY A 55 2.31 -8.65 1.62
CA GLY A 55 0.95 -8.10 1.80
C GLY A 55 -0.14 -8.90 1.10
N LEU A 56 -0.09 -9.02 -0.22
CA LEU A 56 -1.10 -9.73 -1.01
C LEU A 56 -1.15 -11.24 -0.73
N PRO A 57 -0.03 -11.99 -0.73
CA PRO A 57 -0.09 -13.43 -0.39
C PRO A 57 -0.65 -13.71 0.99
N SER A 58 -0.34 -12.87 1.99
CA SER A 58 -0.88 -13.02 3.34
C SER A 58 -2.39 -12.71 3.39
N ALA A 59 -2.88 -11.76 2.57
CA ALA A 59 -4.31 -11.50 2.43
C ALA A 59 -5.05 -12.70 1.81
N VAL A 60 -4.48 -13.32 0.78
CA VAL A 60 -5.00 -14.56 0.19
C VAL A 60 -5.12 -15.65 1.27
N GLY A 61 -4.04 -15.87 2.02
CA GLY A 61 -4.04 -16.83 3.11
C GLY A 61 -5.04 -16.52 4.23
N ALA A 62 -5.14 -15.24 4.61
CA ALA A 62 -6.09 -14.78 5.63
C ALA A 62 -7.55 -15.01 5.19
N GLN A 63 -7.90 -14.70 3.92
CA GLN A 63 -9.26 -14.90 3.43
C GLN A 63 -9.65 -16.36 3.30
N ILE A 64 -8.69 -17.22 2.92
CA ILE A 64 -8.93 -18.68 2.89
C ILE A 64 -9.11 -19.21 4.33
N GLY A 65 -8.29 -18.75 5.27
CA GLY A 65 -8.34 -19.18 6.66
C GLY A 65 -9.51 -18.62 7.47
N CYS A 66 -10.06 -17.48 7.06
CA CYS A 66 -11.16 -16.77 7.73
C CYS A 66 -12.18 -16.28 6.69
N PRO A 67 -12.92 -17.18 6.01
CA PRO A 67 -13.79 -16.81 4.90
C PRO A 67 -14.97 -15.90 5.30
N GLU A 68 -15.32 -15.89 6.57
CA GLU A 68 -16.39 -15.05 7.15
C GLU A 68 -15.96 -13.62 7.43
N LYS A 69 -14.66 -13.33 7.41
CA LYS A 69 -14.12 -11.99 7.72
C LYS A 69 -13.86 -11.17 6.47
N SER A 70 -13.93 -9.87 6.63
CA SER A 70 -13.39 -8.96 5.61
C SER A 70 -11.86 -8.99 5.64
N VAL A 71 -11.21 -9.02 4.48
CA VAL A 71 -9.75 -8.96 4.39
C VAL A 71 -9.31 -7.79 3.51
N VAL A 72 -8.42 -6.96 4.05
CA VAL A 72 -7.86 -5.80 3.38
C VAL A 72 -6.35 -5.90 3.34
N SER A 73 -5.77 -5.88 2.14
CA SER A 73 -4.32 -5.80 1.95
C SER A 73 -3.89 -4.34 1.81
N ILE A 74 -2.86 -3.93 2.55
CA ILE A 74 -2.26 -2.60 2.51
C ILE A 74 -0.84 -2.75 1.98
N SER A 75 -0.58 -2.25 0.78
CA SER A 75 0.72 -2.42 0.11
C SER A 75 1.21 -1.11 -0.46
N GLY A 76 2.53 -0.96 -0.58
CA GLY A 76 3.12 0.06 -1.44
C GLY A 76 3.22 -0.44 -2.88
N ASP A 77 3.36 0.48 -3.81
CA ASP A 77 3.51 0.18 -5.24
C ASP A 77 4.67 -0.78 -5.55
N GLY A 78 5.81 -0.62 -4.88
CA GLY A 78 6.96 -1.50 -5.06
C GLY A 78 6.76 -2.89 -4.45
N GLY A 79 6.15 -3.00 -3.26
CA GLY A 79 5.89 -4.28 -2.60
C GLY A 79 4.83 -5.10 -3.33
N PHE A 80 3.75 -4.44 -3.76
CA PHE A 80 2.67 -5.09 -4.49
C PHE A 80 3.14 -5.76 -5.79
N GLN A 81 4.08 -5.13 -6.51
CA GLN A 81 4.66 -5.69 -7.73
C GLN A 81 5.45 -7.00 -7.52
N MET A 82 5.92 -7.27 -6.30
CA MET A 82 6.75 -8.46 -6.04
C MET A 82 5.96 -9.76 -6.10
N ASN A 83 4.67 -9.73 -5.76
CA ASN A 83 3.78 -10.91 -5.76
C ASN A 83 2.41 -10.63 -6.36
N MET A 84 2.31 -9.67 -7.29
CA MET A 84 1.03 -9.30 -7.94
C MET A 84 0.38 -10.46 -8.71
N GLN A 85 1.14 -11.49 -9.11
CA GLN A 85 0.62 -12.68 -9.76
C GLN A 85 -0.35 -13.47 -8.86
N GLU A 86 -0.32 -13.28 -7.54
CA GLU A 86 -1.27 -13.89 -6.62
C GLU A 86 -2.71 -13.35 -6.77
N LEU A 87 -2.90 -12.31 -7.57
CA LEU A 87 -4.24 -11.92 -8.02
C LEU A 87 -4.93 -13.06 -8.78
N ALA A 88 -4.17 -13.86 -9.55
CA ALA A 88 -4.73 -15.03 -10.22
C ALA A 88 -5.26 -16.04 -9.19
N THR A 89 -4.50 -16.32 -8.13
CA THR A 89 -4.93 -17.18 -7.03
C THR A 89 -6.21 -16.63 -6.38
N ALA A 90 -6.24 -15.34 -6.07
CA ALA A 90 -7.39 -14.69 -5.45
C ALA A 90 -8.65 -14.75 -6.34
N VAL A 91 -8.51 -14.55 -7.65
CA VAL A 91 -9.62 -14.65 -8.61
C VAL A 91 -10.10 -16.09 -8.73
N CYS A 92 -9.19 -17.07 -8.89
CA CYS A 92 -9.54 -18.48 -9.03
C CYS A 92 -10.20 -19.06 -7.77
N GLN A 93 -9.85 -18.55 -6.60
CA GLN A 93 -10.43 -18.95 -5.31
C GLN A 93 -11.64 -18.09 -4.91
N GLU A 94 -12.11 -17.20 -5.79
CA GLU A 94 -13.28 -16.31 -5.56
C GLU A 94 -13.18 -15.50 -4.25
N LEU A 95 -11.99 -14.98 -3.95
CA LEU A 95 -11.71 -14.26 -2.70
C LEU A 95 -12.09 -12.77 -2.81
N PRO A 96 -12.99 -12.26 -1.93
CA PRO A 96 -13.44 -10.87 -1.95
C PRO A 96 -12.41 -9.93 -1.26
N LEU A 97 -11.18 -9.90 -1.74
CA LEU A 97 -10.11 -9.09 -1.19
C LEU A 97 -10.19 -7.63 -1.64
N VAL A 98 -9.93 -6.70 -0.74
CA VAL A 98 -9.71 -5.30 -1.10
C VAL A 98 -8.22 -4.98 -0.92
N ASN A 99 -7.54 -4.65 -2.03
CA ASN A 99 -6.12 -4.33 -2.04
C ASN A 99 -5.94 -2.82 -2.17
N ILE A 100 -5.47 -2.16 -1.12
CA ILE A 100 -5.14 -0.74 -1.10
C ILE A 100 -3.66 -0.60 -1.45
N VAL A 101 -3.38 0.03 -2.59
CA VAL A 101 -2.01 0.27 -3.06
C VAL A 101 -1.65 1.75 -2.89
N PHE A 102 -0.71 2.02 -1.99
CA PHE A 102 -0.11 3.34 -1.79
C PHE A 102 0.92 3.57 -2.88
N ASN A 103 0.57 4.36 -3.90
CA ASN A 103 1.45 4.65 -5.01
C ASN A 103 2.10 6.03 -4.84
N ASN A 104 3.38 6.04 -4.46
CA ASN A 104 4.20 7.25 -4.43
C ASN A 104 5.30 7.24 -5.52
N ASN A 105 5.26 6.27 -6.43
CA ASN A 105 6.24 6.01 -7.50
C ASN A 105 7.67 5.76 -6.99
N ARG A 106 7.82 5.27 -5.75
CA ARG A 106 9.13 5.14 -5.11
C ARG A 106 9.16 3.96 -4.14
N LEU A 107 10.36 3.47 -3.87
CA LEU A 107 10.64 2.71 -2.66
C LEU A 107 10.70 3.71 -1.49
N GLY A 108 9.51 4.09 -0.99
CA GLY A 108 9.34 5.25 -0.12
C GLY A 108 10.15 5.19 1.18
N MET A 109 10.21 4.02 1.85
CA MET A 109 10.98 3.86 3.08
C MET A 109 12.49 3.99 2.82
N VAL A 110 13.00 3.41 1.74
CA VAL A 110 14.41 3.54 1.37
C VAL A 110 14.76 4.99 1.07
N ARG A 111 13.88 5.69 0.33
CA ARG A 111 14.03 7.12 0.07
C ARG A 111 14.05 7.95 1.36
N GLN A 112 13.14 7.68 2.29
CA GLN A 112 13.09 8.36 3.59
C GLN A 112 14.39 8.16 4.38
N MET A 113 14.93 6.94 4.43
CA MET A 113 16.23 6.68 5.05
C MET A 113 17.36 7.48 4.40
N GLN A 114 17.37 7.55 3.06
CA GLN A 114 18.35 8.35 2.32
C GLN A 114 18.21 9.84 2.62
N GLU A 115 17.00 10.32 2.78
CA GLU A 115 16.74 11.72 3.15
C GLU A 115 17.25 12.06 4.54
N LEU A 116 16.86 11.28 5.54
CA LEU A 116 17.13 11.58 6.94
C LEU A 116 18.57 11.26 7.35
N PHE A 117 19.15 10.18 6.86
CA PHE A 117 20.41 9.65 7.39
C PHE A 117 21.56 9.64 6.40
N PHE A 118 21.31 9.83 5.10
CA PHE A 118 22.33 9.75 4.06
C PHE A 118 22.47 11.04 3.24
N LYS A 119 22.24 12.21 3.88
CA LYS A 119 22.42 13.54 3.28
C LYS A 119 21.70 13.73 1.94
N LYS A 120 20.48 13.18 1.83
CA LYS A 120 19.65 13.23 0.62
C LYS A 120 20.30 12.62 -0.63
N ARG A 121 21.19 11.63 -0.45
CA ARG A 121 21.80 10.89 -1.57
C ARG A 121 20.83 9.88 -2.11
N TYR A 122 19.83 10.36 -2.86
CA TYR A 122 18.81 9.51 -3.47
C TYR A 122 19.38 8.66 -4.59
N THR A 123 19.22 7.34 -4.49
CA THR A 123 19.66 6.40 -5.51
C THR A 123 18.75 5.17 -5.54
N ILE A 124 18.42 4.71 -6.73
CA ILE A 124 17.69 3.44 -6.99
C ILE A 124 16.34 3.33 -6.24
N THR A 125 15.70 4.45 -5.94
CA THR A 125 14.39 4.45 -5.25
C THR A 125 13.23 4.88 -6.13
N CYS A 126 13.50 5.41 -7.33
CA CYS A 126 12.47 5.86 -8.26
C CYS A 126 11.96 4.70 -9.10
N LEU A 127 10.67 4.35 -8.96
CA LEU A 127 10.03 3.28 -9.72
C LEU A 127 9.52 3.74 -11.10
N ARG A 128 9.59 5.05 -11.39
CA ARG A 128 9.35 5.64 -12.72
C ARG A 128 10.63 5.78 -13.55
N TYR A 129 11.75 5.22 -13.11
CA TYR A 129 13.02 5.38 -13.80
C TYR A 129 13.01 4.67 -15.15
N HIS A 130 13.37 5.42 -16.18
CA HIS A 130 13.68 4.91 -17.52
C HIS A 130 15.12 5.23 -17.88
N LYS A 131 15.69 4.45 -18.78
CA LYS A 131 17.06 4.69 -19.28
C LYS A 131 17.25 6.12 -19.79
N SER A 132 16.21 6.71 -20.38
CA SER A 132 16.17 8.09 -20.86
C SER A 132 16.24 9.14 -19.76
N CYS A 133 15.97 8.78 -18.49
CA CYS A 133 16.03 9.69 -17.35
C CYS A 133 17.45 10.01 -16.89
N LYS A 134 18.46 9.27 -17.34
CA LYS A 134 19.85 9.43 -16.86
C LYS A 134 20.30 10.89 -16.95
N GLY A 135 20.66 11.47 -15.80
CA GLY A 135 21.12 12.85 -15.66
C GLY A 135 20.04 13.94 -15.84
N LYS A 136 18.75 13.58 -15.98
CA LYS A 136 17.66 14.54 -16.20
C LYS A 136 16.80 14.82 -14.99
N CYS A 137 16.91 14.03 -13.90
CA CYS A 137 16.20 14.32 -12.66
C CYS A 137 16.57 15.69 -12.10
N GLY A 138 15.54 16.53 -11.82
CA GLY A 138 15.74 17.91 -11.37
C GLY A 138 16.05 18.91 -12.48
N THR A 139 16.11 18.50 -13.76
CA THR A 139 16.30 19.42 -14.88
C THR A 139 15.00 20.19 -15.16
N PRO A 140 15.02 21.53 -15.23
CA PRO A 140 13.83 22.32 -15.57
C PRO A 140 13.17 21.86 -16.87
N GLY A 141 11.84 21.72 -16.86
CA GLY A 141 11.06 21.27 -18.02
C GLY A 141 11.09 19.75 -18.28
N TRP A 142 11.84 18.98 -17.49
CA TRP A 142 11.78 17.52 -17.59
C TRP A 142 10.48 16.97 -17.03
N VAL A 143 9.78 16.16 -17.80
CA VAL A 143 8.59 15.43 -17.38
C VAL A 143 8.98 13.98 -17.12
N CYS A 144 8.65 13.47 -15.92
CA CYS A 144 8.91 12.09 -15.58
C CYS A 144 8.12 11.14 -16.49
N PRO A 145 8.70 9.99 -16.88
CA PRO A 145 7.96 8.93 -17.55
C PRO A 145 6.73 8.50 -16.77
N GLU A 146 5.76 7.91 -17.46
CA GLU A 146 4.62 7.29 -16.80
C GLU A 146 5.08 6.15 -15.88
N TYR A 147 4.33 5.95 -14.82
CA TYR A 147 4.55 4.80 -13.93
C TYR A 147 3.98 3.54 -14.59
N VAL A 148 4.72 2.47 -14.48
CA VAL A 148 4.26 1.14 -14.88
C VAL A 148 4.54 0.15 -13.75
N PRO A 149 3.64 -0.81 -13.49
CA PRO A 149 2.39 -1.10 -14.20
C PRO A 149 1.26 -0.12 -13.89
N ASP A 150 0.27 -0.05 -14.77
CA ASP A 150 -1.04 0.55 -14.49
C ASP A 150 -1.85 -0.45 -13.66
N PHE A 151 -2.02 -0.19 -12.37
CA PHE A 151 -2.65 -1.14 -11.44
C PHE A 151 -4.14 -1.32 -11.71
N VAL A 152 -4.82 -0.31 -12.25
CA VAL A 152 -6.24 -0.41 -12.63
C VAL A 152 -6.41 -1.38 -13.80
N LYS A 153 -5.66 -1.17 -14.89
CA LYS A 153 -5.68 -2.09 -16.04
C LYS A 153 -5.17 -3.48 -15.68
N MET A 154 -4.24 -3.58 -14.76
CA MET A 154 -3.77 -4.87 -14.26
C MET A 154 -4.90 -5.62 -13.54
N ALA A 155 -5.68 -4.97 -12.67
CA ALA A 155 -6.85 -5.60 -12.05
C ALA A 155 -7.82 -6.14 -13.11
N GLU A 156 -8.11 -5.34 -14.14
CA GLU A 156 -8.98 -5.72 -15.26
C GLU A 156 -8.41 -6.92 -16.03
N ALA A 157 -7.09 -6.94 -16.28
CA ALA A 157 -6.42 -8.06 -16.95
C ALA A 157 -6.52 -9.39 -16.19
N TYR A 158 -6.62 -9.33 -14.85
CA TYR A 158 -6.92 -10.50 -14.00
C TYR A 158 -8.41 -10.78 -13.85
N GLY A 159 -9.30 -10.08 -14.57
CA GLY A 159 -10.75 -10.26 -14.49
C GLY A 159 -11.39 -9.70 -13.20
N SER A 160 -10.71 -8.75 -12.59
CA SER A 160 -11.11 -8.02 -11.40
C SER A 160 -11.50 -6.56 -11.74
N LYS A 161 -11.63 -5.69 -10.74
CA LYS A 161 -11.89 -4.25 -10.90
C LYS A 161 -10.81 -3.43 -10.21
N GLY A 162 -10.36 -2.38 -10.89
CA GLY A 162 -9.44 -1.39 -10.33
C GLY A 162 -10.12 -0.06 -10.11
N TYR A 163 -9.67 0.68 -9.11
CA TYR A 163 -10.08 2.04 -8.78
C TYR A 163 -8.85 2.92 -8.62
N PHE A 164 -8.96 4.18 -9.05
CA PHE A 164 -7.87 5.14 -8.95
C PHE A 164 -8.31 6.36 -8.14
N VAL A 165 -7.57 6.65 -7.07
CA VAL A 165 -7.87 7.72 -6.11
C VAL A 165 -6.73 8.73 -6.09
N THR A 166 -7.05 9.99 -6.34
CA THR A 166 -6.10 11.11 -6.37
C THR A 166 -6.37 12.18 -5.31
N SER A 167 -7.55 12.15 -4.67
CA SER A 167 -7.91 13.10 -3.62
C SER A 167 -8.52 12.41 -2.40
N ASN A 168 -8.40 13.04 -1.22
CA ASN A 168 -8.96 12.51 0.02
C ASN A 168 -10.49 12.41 -0.01
N ASP A 169 -11.17 13.29 -0.75
CA ASP A 169 -12.64 13.34 -0.83
C ASP A 169 -13.23 12.11 -1.52
N GLN A 170 -12.44 11.47 -2.40
CA GLN A 170 -12.85 10.26 -3.12
C GLN A 170 -12.69 8.99 -2.26
N LEU A 171 -11.86 9.01 -1.22
CA LEU A 171 -11.42 7.81 -0.50
C LEU A 171 -12.59 6.98 0.02
N LYS A 172 -13.48 7.60 0.79
CA LYS A 172 -14.54 6.88 1.50
C LYS A 172 -15.49 6.16 0.55
N ASP A 173 -16.01 6.89 -0.42
CA ASP A 173 -16.98 6.34 -1.38
C ASP A 173 -16.33 5.28 -2.26
N THR A 174 -15.08 5.51 -2.70
CA THR A 174 -14.35 4.52 -3.51
C THR A 174 -14.05 3.23 -2.73
N ILE A 175 -13.63 3.32 -1.47
CA ILE A 175 -13.34 2.13 -0.66
C ILE A 175 -14.63 1.38 -0.31
N LEU A 176 -15.74 2.07 -0.06
CA LEU A 176 -17.06 1.46 0.12
C LEU A 176 -17.50 0.71 -1.14
N GLU A 177 -17.44 1.36 -2.31
CA GLU A 177 -17.79 0.74 -3.59
C GLU A 177 -16.90 -0.48 -3.88
N ALA A 178 -15.58 -0.37 -3.61
CA ALA A 178 -14.63 -1.46 -3.79
C ALA A 178 -14.98 -2.67 -2.92
N ARG A 179 -15.31 -2.44 -1.64
CA ARG A 179 -15.76 -3.48 -0.70
C ARG A 179 -17.02 -4.16 -1.21
N GLU A 180 -18.05 -3.39 -1.54
CA GLU A 180 -19.33 -3.92 -2.03
C GLU A 180 -19.16 -4.71 -3.32
N TYR A 181 -18.34 -4.22 -4.24
CA TYR A 181 -18.02 -4.93 -5.48
C TYR A 181 -17.32 -6.27 -5.20
N ALA A 182 -16.31 -6.28 -4.33
CA ALA A 182 -15.57 -7.48 -3.99
C ALA A 182 -16.50 -8.55 -3.35
N GLU A 183 -17.29 -8.16 -2.36
CA GLU A 183 -18.23 -9.03 -1.65
C GLU A 183 -19.29 -9.60 -2.60
N LYS A 184 -19.89 -8.75 -3.43
CA LYS A 184 -20.97 -9.13 -4.37
C LYS A 184 -20.48 -10.08 -5.47
N ASN A 185 -19.29 -9.82 -6.02
CA ASN A 185 -18.79 -10.53 -7.18
C ASN A 185 -17.84 -11.68 -6.82
N LYS A 186 -17.48 -11.84 -5.55
CA LYS A 186 -16.48 -12.81 -5.08
C LYS A 186 -15.16 -12.67 -5.83
N LYS A 187 -14.66 -11.43 -5.93
CA LYS A 187 -13.43 -11.12 -6.67
C LYS A 187 -12.56 -10.14 -5.87
N PRO A 188 -11.22 -10.25 -5.99
CA PRO A 188 -10.35 -9.23 -5.44
C PRO A 188 -10.56 -7.90 -6.20
N VAL A 189 -10.28 -6.78 -5.54
CA VAL A 189 -10.25 -5.45 -6.17
C VAL A 189 -8.95 -4.75 -5.83
N ILE A 190 -8.53 -3.80 -6.66
CA ILE A 190 -7.41 -2.91 -6.39
C ILE A 190 -7.93 -1.49 -6.26
N VAL A 191 -7.55 -0.81 -5.19
CA VAL A 191 -7.74 0.63 -5.00
C VAL A 191 -6.36 1.27 -4.96
N GLU A 192 -5.95 1.84 -6.07
CA GLU A 192 -4.70 2.58 -6.19
C GLU A 192 -4.88 3.99 -5.65
N CYS A 193 -4.15 4.34 -4.59
CA CYS A 193 -4.19 5.64 -3.94
C CYS A 193 -2.88 6.39 -4.20
N MET A 194 -2.95 7.52 -4.90
CA MET A 194 -1.78 8.37 -5.09
C MET A 194 -1.35 9.04 -3.79
N VAL A 195 -0.08 8.89 -3.45
CA VAL A 195 0.55 9.49 -2.27
C VAL A 195 1.69 10.40 -2.72
N ALA A 196 1.88 11.52 -2.02
CA ALA A 196 2.98 12.42 -2.30
C ALA A 196 4.34 11.69 -2.15
N PRO A 197 5.25 11.82 -3.13
CA PRO A 197 6.49 11.03 -3.16
C PRO A 197 7.52 11.44 -2.10
N ASP A 198 7.34 12.57 -1.46
CA ASP A 198 8.19 13.17 -0.42
C ASP A 198 7.57 13.10 0.99
N GLU A 199 6.40 12.47 1.12
CA GLU A 199 5.77 12.24 2.41
C GLU A 199 6.65 11.37 3.31
N LEU A 200 6.81 11.79 4.57
CA LEU A 200 7.62 11.09 5.57
C LEU A 200 6.73 10.45 6.64
N VAL A 201 7.15 9.30 7.13
CA VAL A 201 6.56 8.69 8.32
C VAL A 201 7.21 9.33 9.55
N MET A 202 6.41 9.98 10.35
CA MET A 202 6.82 10.57 11.64
C MET A 202 5.78 10.20 12.71
N PRO A 203 6.16 10.12 13.99
CA PRO A 203 7.51 10.20 14.55
C PRO A 203 8.41 9.02 14.18
N MET A 204 9.72 9.21 14.22
CA MET A 204 10.71 8.18 13.88
C MET A 204 11.91 8.20 14.82
N ILE A 205 12.48 7.03 15.08
CA ILE A 205 13.73 6.88 15.84
C ILE A 205 14.77 6.25 14.90
N LYS A 206 15.96 6.82 14.88
CA LYS A 206 17.09 6.24 14.15
C LYS A 206 17.46 4.87 14.75
N GLY A 207 17.77 3.91 13.92
CA GLY A 207 18.22 2.59 14.38
C GLY A 207 19.42 2.70 15.34
N GLY A 208 19.30 2.09 16.52
CA GLY A 208 20.30 2.14 17.59
C GLY A 208 20.25 3.38 18.49
N ALA A 209 19.33 4.31 18.26
CA ALA A 209 19.10 5.48 19.12
C ALA A 209 18.08 5.17 20.23
N SER A 210 18.01 6.07 21.23
CA SER A 210 17.04 5.95 22.35
C SER A 210 15.72 6.65 22.05
N PHE A 211 14.71 6.48 22.90
CA PHE A 211 13.45 7.21 22.81
C PHE A 211 13.61 8.73 22.97
N GLU A 212 14.68 9.19 23.59
CA GLU A 212 15.01 10.62 23.74
C GLU A 212 15.41 11.26 22.41
N ASP A 213 15.84 10.42 21.44
CA ASP A 213 16.29 10.86 20.10
C ASP A 213 15.13 10.82 19.06
N ILE A 214 13.87 10.81 19.52
CA ILE A 214 12.71 10.76 18.62
C ILE A 214 12.64 12.00 17.74
N MET A 215 12.51 11.78 16.46
CA MET A 215 12.25 12.82 15.45
C MET A 215 10.74 12.98 15.29
N LEU A 216 10.28 14.24 15.38
CA LEU A 216 8.86 14.61 15.24
C LEU A 216 8.57 15.22 13.88
#